data_7a1b2a6332266c916e6da8f76ce01834
#
_entry.id   7a1b2a6332266c916e6da8f76ce01834
#
_cell.length_a   1.000
_cell.length_b   1.000
_cell.length_c   1.000
_cell.angle_alpha   90.00
_cell.angle_beta   90.00
_cell.angle_gamma   90.00
#
_symmetry.space_group_name_H-M   'P 1'
#
loop_
_entity.id
_entity.type
_entity.pdbx_description
1 polymer ?
#
loop_
_entity_poly.entity_id
_entity_poly.type
_entity_poly.pdbx_seq_one_letter_code
_entity_poly.pdbx_strand_id
1 'polypeptide(L)'
;MQLQADRLFSISMNYKKTAEFASQLDKQDQLSSYRDEFFIPKDENGNELIYLCGNSLGLQPKRTKAYLNQELEDWAKLGVEGHEHAKNPWMPYHEFLSESYSKIVGGKKSEVVAMNSLTVNLHLMMVSFYRPNIKRNKILIEADAFPSDIYAVNSQISHHGYEPKDTLIKLSSREGESVVRTEDIEQVIREKGDEIVLIMLGGVNYYTGQVFDFETITKLAHDKGILVGFDLAHAAGNIKLELHKWNVDFAVWCSYKYLNSGPGSLAGAFIHEKHHKSSLPRFAGWWGHNKENRFKMPDEFEPIQTAEGWQQSNPPILSLAAIRASLSIFDEIGMDALVTKSKKMTDYLIWLLKTIKTNKVNIITPKEKGCQISIQVKNADKKIFKIITKKGVIADWREPDVIRIAPVPLYNSYTDVYKFYKILDSVL
;
A
#
# COMPACT_ATOMS: atom_id res chain seq x y z
N MET A 1 -11.08 -12.50 25.27
CA MET A 1 -9.76 -13.16 25.32
C MET A 1 -8.68 -12.40 24.55
N GLN A 2 -8.99 -11.73 23.42
CA GLN A 2 -8.02 -10.92 22.64
C GLN A 2 -7.51 -9.70 23.43
N LEU A 3 -8.40 -8.98 24.16
CA LEU A 3 -8.04 -7.82 24.99
C LEU A 3 -7.16 -8.15 26.23
N GLN A 4 -7.11 -9.39 26.65
CA GLN A 4 -6.21 -9.84 27.72
C GLN A 4 -4.82 -10.24 27.19
N ALA A 5 -4.73 -10.71 25.94
CA ALA A 5 -3.46 -10.98 25.28
C ALA A 5 -2.69 -9.69 24.98
N ASP A 6 -3.39 -8.62 24.57
CA ASP A 6 -2.75 -7.31 24.28
C ASP A 6 -2.25 -6.60 25.57
N ARG A 7 -2.86 -6.86 26.73
CA ARG A 7 -2.35 -6.38 28.02
C ARG A 7 -1.13 -7.17 28.53
N LEU A 8 -0.98 -8.42 28.14
CA LEU A 8 0.17 -9.26 28.55
C LEU A 8 1.42 -9.04 27.68
N PHE A 9 1.30 -8.42 26.49
CA PHE A 9 2.43 -8.12 25.60
C PHE A 9 3.02 -6.71 25.79
N SER A 10 2.49 -5.88 26.68
CA SER A 10 3.20 -4.71 27.21
C SER A 10 4.18 -5.11 28.35
N ILE A 11 4.81 -6.26 28.25
CA ILE A 11 6.05 -6.51 28.96
C ILE A 11 7.01 -5.47 28.40
N SER A 12 7.36 -4.48 29.21
CA SER A 12 8.40 -3.50 28.91
C SER A 12 9.66 -4.29 28.57
N MET A 13 9.86 -4.60 27.29
CA MET A 13 11.16 -5.10 26.87
C MET A 13 12.16 -4.03 27.31
N ASN A 14 13.08 -4.36 28.23
CA ASN A 14 14.15 -3.48 28.62
C ASN A 14 15.07 -3.28 27.43
N TYR A 15 14.67 -2.42 26.49
CA TYR A 15 15.48 -2.09 25.32
C TYR A 15 16.84 -1.53 25.74
N LYS A 16 17.88 -1.93 25.01
CA LYS A 16 19.24 -1.41 25.19
C LYS A 16 19.71 -0.78 23.87
N LYS A 17 20.44 0.32 23.97
CA LYS A 17 21.03 1.00 22.81
C LYS A 17 22.44 0.51 22.52
N THR A 18 22.58 -0.80 22.33
CA THR A 18 23.85 -1.48 22.01
C THR A 18 23.71 -2.37 20.78
N ALA A 19 24.82 -2.57 20.07
CA ALA A 19 24.86 -3.44 18.90
C ALA A 19 24.56 -4.90 19.25
N GLU A 20 25.03 -5.35 20.44
CA GLU A 20 24.81 -6.70 20.94
C GLU A 20 23.32 -6.98 21.16
N PHE A 21 22.58 -5.98 21.68
CA PHE A 21 21.15 -6.12 21.89
C PHE A 21 20.39 -6.23 20.56
N ALA A 22 20.70 -5.39 19.58
CA ALA A 22 20.11 -5.45 18.23
C ALA A 22 20.41 -6.82 17.59
N SER A 23 21.66 -7.32 17.67
CA SER A 23 22.04 -8.64 17.18
C SER A 23 21.31 -9.77 17.91
N GLN A 24 21.05 -9.63 19.22
CA GLN A 24 20.25 -10.59 19.97
C GLN A 24 18.79 -10.65 19.46
N LEU A 25 18.19 -9.50 19.16
CA LEU A 25 16.86 -9.43 18.56
C LEU A 25 16.83 -10.09 17.18
N ASP A 26 17.87 -9.88 16.34
CA ASP A 26 17.98 -10.54 15.03
C ASP A 26 18.06 -12.07 15.16
N LYS A 27 18.80 -12.59 16.15
CA LYS A 27 18.87 -14.03 16.40
C LYS A 27 17.55 -14.65 16.89
N GLN A 28 16.68 -13.84 17.50
CA GLN A 28 15.35 -14.27 17.96
C GLN A 28 14.26 -14.06 16.91
N ASP A 29 14.59 -13.42 15.80
CA ASP A 29 13.64 -13.12 14.73
C ASP A 29 13.40 -14.35 13.86
N GLN A 30 12.18 -14.88 13.92
CA GLN A 30 11.77 -16.06 13.12
C GLN A 30 11.77 -15.78 11.61
N LEU A 31 11.72 -14.49 11.21
CA LEU A 31 11.72 -14.08 9.81
C LEU A 31 13.11 -13.64 9.32
N SER A 32 14.16 -13.82 10.12
CA SER A 32 15.52 -13.35 9.77
C SER A 32 16.05 -13.96 8.47
N SER A 33 15.75 -15.23 8.19
CA SER A 33 16.19 -15.94 6.98
C SER A 33 15.58 -15.37 5.68
N TYR A 34 14.41 -14.73 5.74
CA TYR A 34 13.79 -14.15 4.55
C TYR A 34 14.56 -12.94 3.99
N ARG A 35 15.44 -12.31 4.77
CA ARG A 35 16.37 -11.31 4.25
C ARG A 35 17.18 -11.85 3.07
N ASP A 36 17.57 -13.11 3.14
CA ASP A 36 18.38 -13.78 2.10
C ASP A 36 17.60 -14.02 0.79
N GLU A 37 16.29 -13.86 0.81
CA GLU A 37 15.45 -13.90 -0.40
C GLU A 37 15.53 -12.63 -1.25
N PHE A 38 16.20 -11.57 -0.77
CA PHE A 38 16.26 -10.28 -1.45
C PHE A 38 17.67 -9.86 -1.82
N PHE A 39 17.81 -9.08 -2.89
CA PHE A 39 19.03 -8.39 -3.23
C PHE A 39 19.11 -7.08 -2.43
N ILE A 40 20.03 -7.01 -1.48
CA ILE A 40 20.31 -5.79 -0.73
C ILE A 40 21.33 -4.97 -1.51
N PRO A 41 21.06 -3.67 -1.82
CA PRO A 41 22.03 -2.81 -2.48
C PRO A 41 23.33 -2.70 -1.68
N LYS A 42 24.45 -2.58 -2.39
CA LYS A 42 25.80 -2.52 -1.79
C LYS A 42 26.52 -1.23 -2.20
N ASP A 43 27.42 -0.77 -1.36
CA ASP A 43 28.34 0.31 -1.67
C ASP A 43 29.49 -0.17 -2.61
N GLU A 44 30.38 0.76 -2.98
CA GLU A 44 31.53 0.50 -3.85
C GLU A 44 32.51 -0.53 -3.25
N ASN A 45 32.51 -0.72 -1.95
CA ASN A 45 33.34 -1.67 -1.22
C ASN A 45 32.66 -3.03 -1.02
N GLY A 46 31.44 -3.19 -1.51
CA GLY A 46 30.67 -4.42 -1.40
C GLY A 46 29.90 -4.57 -0.06
N ASN A 47 29.86 -3.55 0.79
CA ASN A 47 29.10 -3.58 2.02
C ASN A 47 27.62 -3.32 1.75
N GLU A 48 26.73 -4.04 2.44
CA GLU A 48 25.29 -3.81 2.33
C GLU A 48 24.89 -2.43 2.87
N LEU A 49 24.09 -1.73 2.09
CA LEU A 49 23.48 -0.47 2.50
C LEU A 49 22.29 -0.72 3.44
N ILE A 50 21.98 0.25 4.29
CA ILE A 50 20.81 0.22 5.16
C ILE A 50 19.62 0.72 4.34
N TYR A 51 18.87 -0.20 3.73
CA TYR A 51 17.75 0.11 2.85
C TYR A 51 16.44 0.29 3.64
N LEU A 52 16.02 1.52 3.86
CA LEU A 52 14.82 1.88 4.61
C LEU A 52 13.79 2.64 3.74
N CYS A 53 13.75 2.32 2.44
CA CYS A 53 12.95 3.03 1.44
C CYS A 53 11.91 2.15 0.74
N GLY A 54 11.47 1.04 1.38
CA GLY A 54 10.46 0.15 0.83
C GLY A 54 9.08 0.79 0.65
N ASN A 55 8.83 1.91 1.30
CA ASN A 55 7.66 2.75 1.11
C ASN A 55 7.67 3.51 -0.25
N SER A 56 8.79 3.52 -0.97
CA SER A 56 8.92 4.10 -2.30
C SER A 56 9.11 3.02 -3.37
N LEU A 57 10.06 2.11 -3.16
CA LEU A 57 10.29 0.94 -4.00
C LEU A 57 10.76 -0.22 -3.13
N GLY A 58 10.11 -1.37 -3.25
CA GLY A 58 10.55 -2.60 -2.58
C GLY A 58 11.80 -3.20 -3.21
N LEU A 59 12.54 -4.01 -2.44
CA LEU A 59 13.72 -4.70 -2.94
C LEU A 59 13.34 -5.87 -3.86
N GLN A 60 14.24 -6.21 -4.78
CA GLN A 60 14.04 -7.30 -5.72
C GLN A 60 14.14 -8.66 -5.01
N PRO A 61 13.07 -9.49 -5.04
CA PRO A 61 13.17 -10.89 -4.64
C PRO A 61 14.08 -11.67 -5.59
N LYS A 62 14.95 -12.53 -5.07
CA LYS A 62 15.85 -13.37 -5.89
C LYS A 62 15.09 -14.33 -6.79
N ARG A 63 13.91 -14.79 -6.37
CA ARG A 63 13.00 -15.65 -7.14
C ARG A 63 12.51 -15.01 -8.43
N THR A 64 12.43 -13.68 -8.50
CA THR A 64 11.88 -12.94 -9.65
C THR A 64 12.51 -13.36 -10.98
N LYS A 65 13.84 -13.57 -10.99
CA LYS A 65 14.54 -13.99 -12.20
C LYS A 65 14.05 -15.35 -12.73
N ALA A 66 13.82 -16.32 -11.84
CA ALA A 66 13.35 -17.64 -12.26
C ALA A 66 11.92 -17.61 -12.81
N TYR A 67 11.04 -16.80 -12.20
CA TYR A 67 9.66 -16.62 -12.69
C TYR A 67 9.62 -15.95 -14.06
N LEU A 68 10.41 -14.89 -14.26
CA LEU A 68 10.52 -14.20 -15.55
C LEU A 68 11.13 -15.10 -16.65
N ASN A 69 12.21 -15.82 -16.33
CA ASN A 69 12.86 -16.71 -17.29
C ASN A 69 11.91 -17.81 -17.76
N GLN A 70 11.07 -18.36 -16.89
CA GLN A 70 10.07 -19.36 -17.28
C GLN A 70 9.14 -18.83 -18.37
N GLU A 71 8.63 -17.61 -18.21
CA GLU A 71 7.72 -17.01 -19.20
C GLU A 71 8.45 -16.65 -20.51
N LEU A 72 9.71 -16.22 -20.42
CA LEU A 72 10.54 -15.96 -21.61
C LEU A 72 10.87 -17.24 -22.38
N GLU A 73 11.15 -18.35 -21.69
CA GLU A 73 11.40 -19.67 -22.28
C GLU A 73 10.13 -20.21 -22.97
N ASP A 74 8.98 -20.12 -22.30
CA ASP A 74 7.72 -20.54 -22.85
C ASP A 74 7.35 -19.68 -24.09
N TRP A 75 7.55 -18.37 -24.03
CA TRP A 75 7.33 -17.49 -25.19
C TRP A 75 8.22 -17.84 -26.38
N ALA A 76 9.51 -18.06 -26.15
CA ALA A 76 10.45 -18.44 -27.22
C ALA A 76 10.10 -19.79 -27.86
N LYS A 77 9.58 -20.72 -27.06
CA LYS A 77 9.28 -22.08 -27.51
C LYS A 77 7.90 -22.22 -28.13
N LEU A 78 6.90 -21.54 -27.57
CA LEU A 78 5.47 -21.80 -27.88
C LEU A 78 4.85 -20.66 -28.71
N GLY A 79 5.40 -19.45 -28.68
CA GLY A 79 4.75 -18.31 -29.32
C GLY A 79 3.32 -18.12 -28.82
N VAL A 80 2.34 -18.05 -29.73
CA VAL A 80 0.93 -17.86 -29.41
C VAL A 80 0.33 -19.01 -28.59
N GLU A 81 0.83 -20.23 -28.78
CA GLU A 81 0.38 -21.42 -28.08
C GLU A 81 0.63 -21.32 -26.55
N GLY A 82 1.50 -20.42 -26.11
CA GLY A 82 1.74 -20.14 -24.70
C GLY A 82 0.50 -19.64 -23.95
N HIS A 83 -0.48 -19.11 -24.64
CA HIS A 83 -1.75 -18.73 -24.02
C HIS A 83 -2.46 -19.90 -23.34
N GLU A 84 -2.34 -21.12 -23.92
CA GLU A 84 -3.00 -22.33 -23.42
C GLU A 84 -2.01 -23.38 -22.90
N HIS A 85 -0.81 -23.46 -23.48
CA HIS A 85 0.12 -24.58 -23.29
C HIS A 85 1.42 -24.22 -22.57
N ALA A 86 1.64 -22.95 -22.17
CA ALA A 86 2.75 -22.58 -21.30
C ALA A 86 2.66 -23.34 -19.97
N LYS A 87 3.79 -23.48 -19.27
CA LYS A 87 3.80 -24.04 -17.91
C LYS A 87 2.82 -23.32 -16.98
N ASN A 88 2.70 -22.00 -17.18
CA ASN A 88 1.70 -21.16 -16.55
C ASN A 88 0.89 -20.52 -17.70
N PRO A 89 -0.27 -21.08 -18.11
CA PRO A 89 -1.03 -20.57 -19.25
C PRO A 89 -1.37 -19.08 -19.11
N TRP A 90 -1.18 -18.32 -20.19
CA TRP A 90 -1.29 -16.85 -20.12
C TRP A 90 -2.73 -16.34 -20.11
N MET A 91 -3.69 -17.11 -20.62
CA MET A 91 -5.10 -16.74 -20.59
C MET A 91 -5.60 -16.45 -19.16
N PRO A 92 -5.44 -17.36 -18.18
CA PRO A 92 -5.86 -17.16 -16.81
C PRO A 92 -4.76 -16.56 -15.92
N TYR A 93 -3.64 -16.07 -16.45
CA TYR A 93 -2.44 -15.78 -15.64
C TYR A 93 -2.71 -14.81 -14.47
N HIS A 94 -3.55 -13.79 -14.67
CA HIS A 94 -3.95 -12.84 -13.63
C HIS A 94 -4.71 -13.52 -12.47
N GLU A 95 -5.39 -14.62 -12.75
CA GLU A 95 -6.15 -15.39 -11.76
C GLU A 95 -5.24 -16.10 -10.74
N PHE A 96 -3.99 -16.41 -11.13
CA PHE A 96 -3.00 -17.02 -10.21
C PHE A 96 -2.63 -16.09 -9.06
N LEU A 97 -2.87 -14.77 -9.18
CA LEU A 97 -2.57 -13.80 -8.16
C LEU A 97 -3.75 -13.53 -7.21
N SER A 98 -4.96 -13.91 -7.61
CA SER A 98 -6.19 -13.52 -6.91
C SER A 98 -6.25 -14.06 -5.48
N GLU A 99 -5.80 -15.30 -5.25
CA GLU A 99 -5.76 -15.90 -3.92
C GLU A 99 -4.79 -15.14 -2.99
N SER A 100 -3.57 -14.87 -3.47
CA SER A 100 -2.56 -14.14 -2.69
C SER A 100 -2.99 -12.70 -2.41
N TYR A 101 -3.52 -12.00 -3.42
CA TYR A 101 -4.04 -10.65 -3.23
C TYR A 101 -5.21 -10.61 -2.23
N SER A 102 -6.13 -11.59 -2.29
CA SER A 102 -7.24 -11.65 -1.35
C SER A 102 -6.77 -11.75 0.10
N LYS A 103 -5.71 -12.52 0.38
CA LYS A 103 -5.08 -12.63 1.70
C LYS A 103 -4.39 -11.33 2.13
N ILE A 104 -3.73 -10.63 1.19
CA ILE A 104 -3.05 -9.35 1.46
C ILE A 104 -4.05 -8.26 1.87
N VAL A 105 -5.21 -8.18 1.19
CA VAL A 105 -6.18 -7.11 1.41
C VAL A 105 -7.37 -7.51 2.28
N GLY A 106 -7.44 -8.77 2.72
CA GLY A 106 -8.57 -9.27 3.51
C GLY A 106 -9.89 -9.27 2.74
N GLY A 107 -9.82 -9.68 1.47
CA GLY A 107 -10.96 -9.82 0.56
C GLY A 107 -11.27 -11.27 0.20
N LYS A 108 -12.29 -11.48 -0.62
CA LYS A 108 -12.53 -12.74 -1.31
C LYS A 108 -11.75 -12.78 -2.63
N LYS A 109 -11.42 -13.96 -3.12
CA LYS A 109 -10.77 -14.15 -4.43
C LYS A 109 -11.52 -13.46 -5.57
N SER A 110 -12.84 -13.47 -5.54
CA SER A 110 -13.70 -12.82 -6.55
C SER A 110 -13.68 -11.28 -6.48
N GLU A 111 -13.21 -10.70 -5.36
CA GLU A 111 -13.22 -9.26 -5.12
C GLU A 111 -11.92 -8.55 -5.52
N VAL A 112 -10.91 -9.31 -5.94
CA VAL A 112 -9.59 -8.77 -6.29
C VAL A 112 -9.21 -9.07 -7.73
N VAL A 113 -8.49 -8.15 -8.35
CA VAL A 113 -7.97 -8.30 -9.70
C VAL A 113 -6.65 -7.57 -9.87
N ALA A 114 -5.71 -8.20 -10.58
CA ALA A 114 -4.46 -7.57 -11.01
C ALA A 114 -4.67 -6.89 -12.37
N MET A 115 -4.59 -5.57 -12.42
CA MET A 115 -4.78 -4.81 -13.65
C MET A 115 -4.11 -3.44 -13.60
N ASN A 116 -3.71 -2.91 -14.75
CA ASN A 116 -3.25 -1.53 -14.98
C ASN A 116 -2.18 -1.01 -14.00
N SER A 117 -2.13 0.31 -13.80
CA SER A 117 -1.40 1.01 -12.74
C SER A 117 -2.38 1.60 -11.72
N LEU A 118 -1.87 2.00 -10.54
CA LEU A 118 -2.71 2.49 -9.45
C LEU A 118 -3.62 3.65 -9.88
N THR A 119 -3.06 4.71 -10.47
CA THR A 119 -3.84 5.90 -10.84
C THR A 119 -4.86 5.60 -11.94
N VAL A 120 -4.55 4.69 -12.88
CA VAL A 120 -5.53 4.22 -13.87
C VAL A 120 -6.67 3.49 -13.18
N ASN A 121 -6.35 2.58 -12.26
CA ASN A 121 -7.38 1.88 -11.48
C ASN A 121 -8.24 2.84 -10.67
N LEU A 122 -7.64 3.86 -10.04
CA LEU A 122 -8.37 4.89 -9.30
C LEU A 122 -9.37 5.61 -10.20
N HIS A 123 -8.96 6.02 -11.41
CA HIS A 123 -9.87 6.62 -12.39
C HIS A 123 -11.01 5.69 -12.78
N LEU A 124 -10.71 4.41 -13.05
CA LEU A 124 -11.74 3.41 -13.42
C LEU A 124 -12.73 3.17 -12.27
N MET A 125 -12.25 3.14 -11.03
CA MET A 125 -13.13 3.04 -9.86
C MET A 125 -14.01 4.29 -9.73
N MET A 126 -13.46 5.48 -9.92
CA MET A 126 -14.27 6.71 -9.88
C MET A 126 -15.29 6.79 -11.01
N VAL A 127 -15.03 6.25 -12.20
CA VAL A 127 -16.06 6.11 -13.25
C VAL A 127 -17.26 5.30 -12.74
N SER A 128 -17.04 4.27 -11.94
CA SER A 128 -18.12 3.46 -11.38
C SER A 128 -18.76 4.09 -10.14
N PHE A 129 -17.95 4.56 -9.20
CA PHE A 129 -18.38 4.87 -7.84
C PHE A 129 -18.62 6.36 -7.57
N TYR A 130 -18.01 7.27 -8.32
CA TYR A 130 -18.32 8.69 -8.23
C TYR A 130 -19.48 9.03 -9.18
N ARG A 131 -20.71 9.05 -8.66
CA ARG A 131 -21.95 9.29 -9.40
C ARG A 131 -22.64 10.54 -8.87
N PRO A 132 -22.09 11.75 -9.18
CA PRO A 132 -22.60 13.00 -8.64
C PRO A 132 -23.95 13.40 -9.25
N ASN A 133 -24.73 14.15 -8.46
CA ASN A 133 -25.94 14.84 -8.89
C ASN A 133 -26.01 16.23 -8.25
N ILE A 134 -27.03 17.02 -8.58
CA ILE A 134 -27.16 18.42 -8.13
C ILE A 134 -27.11 18.56 -6.59
N LYS A 135 -27.66 17.59 -5.85
CA LYS A 135 -27.73 17.66 -4.38
C LYS A 135 -26.51 17.03 -3.72
N ARG A 136 -25.97 15.97 -4.31
CA ARG A 136 -24.91 15.15 -3.75
C ARG A 136 -23.81 15.00 -4.80
N ASN A 137 -22.75 15.77 -4.68
CA ASN A 137 -21.66 15.80 -5.65
C ASN A 137 -20.26 15.88 -5.04
N LYS A 138 -20.15 16.03 -3.70
CA LYS A 138 -18.86 16.25 -3.06
C LYS A 138 -18.07 14.96 -2.87
N ILE A 139 -16.73 15.09 -2.96
CA ILE A 139 -15.76 14.08 -2.56
C ILE A 139 -15.04 14.56 -1.31
N LEU A 140 -14.90 13.66 -0.33
CA LEU A 140 -14.10 13.88 0.87
C LEU A 140 -12.73 13.23 0.70
N ILE A 141 -11.65 13.98 0.88
CA ILE A 141 -10.25 13.53 0.79
C ILE A 141 -9.41 14.17 1.90
N GLU A 142 -8.27 13.58 2.25
CA GLU A 142 -7.27 14.27 3.12
C GLU A 142 -6.67 15.48 2.40
N ALA A 143 -6.43 16.57 3.15
CA ALA A 143 -5.84 17.80 2.59
C ALA A 143 -4.44 17.56 2.03
N ASP A 144 -3.67 16.71 2.72
CA ASP A 144 -2.30 16.32 2.37
C ASP A 144 -2.26 14.93 1.72
N ALA A 145 -3.30 14.56 0.94
CA ALA A 145 -3.28 13.35 0.13
C ALA A 145 -2.13 13.40 -0.89
N PHE A 146 -1.69 12.22 -1.34
CA PHE A 146 -0.65 12.19 -2.37
C PHE A 146 -1.10 12.95 -3.63
N PRO A 147 -0.23 13.76 -4.25
CA PRO A 147 -0.62 14.63 -5.36
C PRO A 147 -1.36 13.92 -6.51
N SER A 148 -0.99 12.65 -6.80
CA SER A 148 -1.66 11.87 -7.84
C SER A 148 -3.15 11.67 -7.54
N ASP A 149 -3.53 11.46 -6.28
CA ASP A 149 -4.93 11.26 -5.88
C ASP A 149 -5.71 12.56 -5.98
N ILE A 150 -5.09 13.68 -5.53
CA ILE A 150 -5.69 15.01 -5.67
C ILE A 150 -5.93 15.33 -7.15
N TYR A 151 -4.97 15.03 -8.03
CA TYR A 151 -5.10 15.28 -9.46
C TYR A 151 -6.17 14.38 -10.09
N ALA A 152 -6.22 13.11 -9.73
CA ALA A 152 -7.21 12.18 -10.21
C ALA A 152 -8.63 12.59 -9.78
N VAL A 153 -8.82 12.93 -8.51
CA VAL A 153 -10.11 13.38 -7.96
C VAL A 153 -10.56 14.68 -8.63
N ASN A 154 -9.67 15.68 -8.71
CA ASN A 154 -9.99 16.94 -9.37
C ASN A 154 -10.39 16.75 -10.84
N SER A 155 -9.68 15.90 -11.58
CA SER A 155 -10.00 15.65 -12.98
C SER A 155 -11.34 14.93 -13.15
N GLN A 156 -11.71 14.02 -12.25
CA GLN A 156 -13.01 13.35 -12.26
C GLN A 156 -14.14 14.33 -11.92
N ILE A 157 -13.95 15.23 -10.95
CA ILE A 157 -14.92 16.28 -10.62
C ILE A 157 -15.15 17.14 -11.85
N SER A 158 -14.09 17.63 -12.50
CA SER A 158 -14.19 18.45 -13.71
C SER A 158 -14.80 17.70 -14.89
N HIS A 159 -14.50 16.41 -15.06
CA HIS A 159 -15.11 15.55 -16.10
C HIS A 159 -16.64 15.47 -15.95
N HIS A 160 -17.13 15.49 -14.72
CA HIS A 160 -18.58 15.53 -14.44
C HIS A 160 -19.20 16.94 -14.49
N GLY A 161 -18.43 17.97 -14.90
CA GLY A 161 -18.93 19.35 -15.06
C GLY A 161 -19.03 20.16 -13.77
N TYR A 162 -18.35 19.72 -12.71
CA TYR A 162 -18.30 20.45 -11.43
C TYR A 162 -16.93 21.12 -11.23
N GLU A 163 -16.91 22.17 -10.40
CA GLU A 163 -15.70 22.89 -10.02
C GLU A 163 -15.04 22.23 -8.79
N PRO A 164 -13.77 21.79 -8.86
CA PRO A 164 -13.08 21.16 -7.73
C PRO A 164 -13.09 21.98 -6.45
N LYS A 165 -12.93 23.32 -6.54
CA LYS A 165 -12.93 24.22 -5.38
C LYS A 165 -14.24 24.20 -4.57
N ASP A 166 -15.37 23.90 -5.23
CA ASP A 166 -16.70 23.90 -4.61
C ASP A 166 -17.15 22.47 -4.21
N THR A 167 -16.49 21.45 -4.79
CA THR A 167 -16.91 20.04 -4.72
C THR A 167 -15.98 19.20 -3.84
N LEU A 168 -14.69 19.56 -3.74
CA LEU A 168 -13.74 18.82 -2.96
C LEU A 168 -13.69 19.28 -1.50
N ILE A 169 -14.05 18.38 -0.57
CA ILE A 169 -13.87 18.62 0.87
C ILE A 169 -12.51 18.04 1.27
N LYS A 170 -11.65 18.89 1.84
CA LYS A 170 -10.32 18.49 2.32
C LYS A 170 -10.30 18.42 3.83
N LEU A 171 -9.94 17.25 4.36
CA LEU A 171 -9.72 17.00 5.78
C LEU A 171 -8.30 17.43 6.15
N SER A 172 -8.17 18.45 6.97
CA SER A 172 -6.88 18.89 7.52
C SER A 172 -6.69 18.39 8.95
N SER A 173 -5.44 18.17 9.35
CA SER A 173 -5.10 18.03 10.76
C SER A 173 -5.40 19.34 11.52
N ARG A 174 -5.63 19.25 12.83
CA ARG A 174 -5.78 20.43 13.69
C ARG A 174 -4.48 21.20 13.79
N GLU A 175 -4.57 22.47 14.15
CA GLU A 175 -3.38 23.31 14.35
C GLU A 175 -2.42 22.67 15.36
N GLY A 176 -1.15 22.56 14.98
CA GLY A 176 -0.11 21.91 15.78
C GLY A 176 -0.10 20.38 15.73
N GLU A 177 -1.01 19.76 15.00
CA GLU A 177 -1.05 18.29 14.79
C GLU A 177 -0.56 17.91 13.40
N SER A 178 -0.07 16.68 13.27
CA SER A 178 0.40 16.14 11.98
C SER A 178 -0.55 15.09 11.39
N VAL A 179 -1.62 14.74 12.11
CA VAL A 179 -2.55 13.65 11.75
C VAL A 179 -3.98 14.13 11.75
N VAL A 180 -4.82 13.53 10.93
CA VAL A 180 -6.26 13.76 10.92
C VAL A 180 -6.90 12.82 11.96
N ARG A 181 -7.64 13.36 12.90
CA ARG A 181 -8.33 12.55 13.90
C ARG A 181 -9.58 11.89 13.33
N THR A 182 -9.87 10.69 13.77
CA THR A 182 -11.10 9.98 13.38
C THR A 182 -12.35 10.79 13.74
N GLU A 183 -12.36 11.47 14.89
CA GLU A 183 -13.47 12.30 15.34
C GLU A 183 -13.77 13.47 14.40
N ASP A 184 -12.73 14.04 13.73
CA ASP A 184 -12.90 15.11 12.76
C ASP A 184 -13.51 14.58 11.46
N ILE A 185 -13.14 13.36 11.05
CA ILE A 185 -13.77 12.67 9.91
C ILE A 185 -15.24 12.41 10.21
N GLU A 186 -15.55 11.86 11.40
CA GLU A 186 -16.91 11.62 11.86
C GLU A 186 -17.75 12.89 11.87
N GLN A 187 -17.18 14.00 12.36
CA GLN A 187 -17.87 15.29 12.39
C GLN A 187 -18.23 15.74 10.97
N VAL A 188 -17.30 15.69 10.02
CA VAL A 188 -17.54 16.08 8.63
C VAL A 188 -18.61 15.20 7.96
N ILE A 189 -18.57 13.87 8.20
CA ILE A 189 -19.58 12.94 7.69
C ILE A 189 -20.95 13.28 8.28
N ARG A 190 -21.04 13.61 9.57
CA ARG A 190 -22.29 13.97 10.23
C ARG A 190 -22.89 15.27 9.69
N GLU A 191 -22.06 16.29 9.52
CA GLU A 191 -22.48 17.64 9.12
C GLU A 191 -22.76 17.78 7.62
N LYS A 192 -21.93 17.14 6.78
CA LYS A 192 -21.94 17.31 5.32
C LYS A 192 -22.26 16.02 4.54
N GLY A 193 -22.58 14.93 5.24
CA GLY A 193 -22.78 13.62 4.61
C GLY A 193 -23.86 13.61 3.53
N ASP A 194 -24.87 14.46 3.64
CA ASP A 194 -25.95 14.56 2.66
C ASP A 194 -25.51 15.18 1.31
N GLU A 195 -24.33 15.83 1.29
CA GLU A 195 -23.72 16.40 0.07
C GLU A 195 -22.60 15.50 -0.50
N ILE A 196 -22.06 14.55 0.29
CA ILE A 196 -20.92 13.72 -0.08
C ILE A 196 -21.40 12.48 -0.84
N VAL A 197 -20.83 12.23 -2.00
CA VAL A 197 -21.03 11.00 -2.81
C VAL A 197 -20.01 9.94 -2.47
N LEU A 198 -18.75 10.36 -2.30
CA LEU A 198 -17.60 9.47 -2.18
C LEU A 198 -16.63 9.99 -1.11
N ILE A 199 -16.17 9.09 -0.26
CA ILE A 199 -14.98 9.29 0.55
C ILE A 199 -13.83 8.55 -0.14
N MET A 200 -12.72 9.27 -0.42
CA MET A 200 -11.51 8.72 -1.01
C MET A 200 -10.31 9.08 -0.14
N LEU A 201 -9.79 8.12 0.62
CA LEU A 201 -8.68 8.34 1.54
C LEU A 201 -7.51 7.42 1.20
N GLY A 202 -6.30 7.82 1.56
CA GLY A 202 -5.18 6.88 1.68
C GLY A 202 -5.45 5.91 2.82
N GLY A 203 -5.23 4.61 2.63
CA GLY A 203 -5.35 3.66 3.75
C GLY A 203 -4.28 3.88 4.81
N VAL A 204 -3.09 4.28 4.36
CA VAL A 204 -1.99 4.78 5.18
C VAL A 204 -1.49 6.08 4.57
N ASN A 205 -1.52 7.15 5.34
CA ASN A 205 -1.03 8.45 4.87
C ASN A 205 0.46 8.37 4.50
N TYR A 206 0.81 8.78 3.29
CA TYR A 206 2.16 8.64 2.76
C TYR A 206 3.19 9.49 3.49
N TYR A 207 2.77 10.63 4.06
CA TYR A 207 3.68 11.57 4.72
C TYR A 207 3.94 11.20 6.19
N THR A 208 2.88 10.97 6.96
CA THR A 208 2.98 10.70 8.40
C THR A 208 3.10 9.21 8.75
N GLY A 209 2.61 8.31 7.88
CA GLY A 209 2.46 6.89 8.18
C GLY A 209 1.22 6.57 9.02
N GLN A 210 0.29 7.52 9.20
CA GLN A 210 -0.98 7.31 9.89
C GLN A 210 -1.81 6.25 9.18
N VAL A 211 -2.30 5.27 9.93
CA VAL A 211 -3.33 4.32 9.49
C VAL A 211 -4.70 4.92 9.81
N PHE A 212 -5.59 4.99 8.81
CA PHE A 212 -6.98 5.41 9.04
C PHE A 212 -7.83 4.25 9.58
N ASP A 213 -8.87 4.56 10.34
CA ASP A 213 -9.83 3.58 10.85
C ASP A 213 -10.85 3.21 9.76
N PHE A 214 -10.46 2.22 8.94
CA PHE A 214 -11.26 1.76 7.79
C PHE A 214 -12.69 1.35 8.19
N GLU A 215 -12.82 0.58 9.28
CA GLU A 215 -14.09 0.01 9.71
C GLU A 215 -15.06 1.12 10.17
N THR A 216 -14.60 2.01 11.05
CA THR A 216 -15.39 3.11 11.56
C THR A 216 -15.79 4.08 10.45
N ILE A 217 -14.84 4.49 9.60
CA ILE A 217 -15.10 5.43 8.51
C ILE A 217 -16.10 4.84 7.51
N THR A 218 -15.91 3.57 7.10
CA THR A 218 -16.81 2.93 6.15
C THR A 218 -18.22 2.79 6.70
N LYS A 219 -18.34 2.38 7.96
CA LYS A 219 -19.65 2.26 8.61
C LYS A 219 -20.40 3.58 8.66
N LEU A 220 -19.75 4.64 9.15
CA LEU A 220 -20.35 5.98 9.26
C LEU A 220 -20.74 6.55 7.91
N ALA A 221 -19.91 6.34 6.90
CA ALA A 221 -20.19 6.74 5.53
C ALA A 221 -21.43 6.03 4.97
N HIS A 222 -21.50 4.71 5.13
CA HIS A 222 -22.63 3.91 4.68
C HIS A 222 -23.94 4.25 5.38
N ASP A 223 -23.91 4.59 6.68
CA ASP A 223 -25.10 5.07 7.42
C ASP A 223 -25.68 6.36 6.79
N LYS A 224 -24.87 7.09 6.01
CA LYS A 224 -25.25 8.28 5.23
C LYS A 224 -25.42 7.99 3.74
N GLY A 225 -25.29 6.74 3.31
CA GLY A 225 -25.36 6.36 1.90
C GLY A 225 -24.19 6.91 1.05
N ILE A 226 -23.02 7.12 1.66
CA ILE A 226 -21.78 7.55 1.01
C ILE A 226 -20.97 6.31 0.66
N LEU A 227 -20.41 6.25 -0.56
CA LEU A 227 -19.49 5.20 -0.96
C LEU A 227 -18.06 5.49 -0.47
N VAL A 228 -17.28 4.44 -0.22
CA VAL A 228 -15.92 4.57 0.35
C VAL A 228 -14.91 3.82 -0.51
N GLY A 229 -13.88 4.55 -0.95
CA GLY A 229 -12.71 4.01 -1.63
C GLY A 229 -11.41 4.31 -0.89
N PHE A 230 -10.42 3.44 -1.03
CA PHE A 230 -9.09 3.65 -0.45
C PHE A 230 -7.97 3.48 -1.47
N ASP A 231 -6.99 4.40 -1.44
CA ASP A 231 -5.67 4.17 -2.01
C ASP A 231 -4.80 3.41 -1.00
N LEU A 232 -4.47 2.17 -1.31
CA LEU A 232 -3.68 1.29 -0.46
C LEU A 232 -2.19 1.27 -0.83
N ALA A 233 -1.69 2.27 -1.56
CA ALA A 233 -0.28 2.33 -1.99
C ALA A 233 0.71 2.17 -0.83
N HIS A 234 0.36 2.65 0.36
CA HIS A 234 1.15 2.50 1.57
C HIS A 234 0.59 1.48 2.58
N ALA A 235 -0.53 0.83 2.26
CA ALA A 235 -1.21 -0.12 3.13
C ALA A 235 -1.02 -1.58 2.71
N ALA A 236 -1.18 -1.90 1.41
CA ALA A 236 -1.05 -3.26 0.90
C ALA A 236 0.36 -3.82 1.11
N GLY A 237 0.47 -4.95 1.82
CA GLY A 237 1.73 -5.57 2.21
C GLY A 237 2.45 -4.92 3.42
N ASN A 238 1.86 -3.88 4.01
CA ASN A 238 2.43 -3.14 5.14
C ASN A 238 1.64 -3.31 6.44
N ILE A 239 0.32 -3.32 6.34
CA ILE A 239 -0.60 -3.47 7.47
C ILE A 239 -1.57 -4.62 7.22
N LYS A 240 -2.19 -5.13 8.28
CA LYS A 240 -3.29 -6.09 8.13
C LYS A 240 -4.54 -5.35 7.64
N LEU A 241 -5.14 -5.88 6.58
CA LEU A 241 -6.36 -5.37 5.98
C LEU A 241 -7.47 -6.43 6.06
N GLU A 242 -8.71 -6.00 6.20
CA GLU A 242 -9.91 -6.84 6.22
C GLU A 242 -11.03 -6.17 5.39
N LEU A 243 -10.73 -5.79 4.12
CA LEU A 243 -11.61 -4.95 3.29
C LEU A 243 -13.01 -5.51 3.12
N HIS A 244 -13.13 -6.83 2.92
CA HIS A 244 -14.44 -7.48 2.83
C HIS A 244 -15.26 -7.32 4.12
N LYS A 245 -14.64 -7.63 5.26
CA LYS A 245 -15.29 -7.54 6.57
C LYS A 245 -15.68 -6.11 6.92
N TRP A 246 -14.85 -5.13 6.56
CA TRP A 246 -15.11 -3.70 6.76
C TRP A 246 -16.10 -3.13 5.75
N ASN A 247 -16.58 -3.96 4.79
CA ASN A 247 -17.56 -3.59 3.78
C ASN A 247 -17.13 -2.40 2.89
N VAL A 248 -15.82 -2.23 2.66
CA VAL A 248 -15.27 -1.19 1.78
C VAL A 248 -15.79 -1.37 0.35
N ASP A 249 -16.16 -0.30 -0.34
CA ASP A 249 -16.74 -0.43 -1.69
C ASP A 249 -15.69 -0.80 -2.73
N PHE A 250 -14.55 -0.09 -2.72
CA PHE A 250 -13.41 -0.40 -3.58
C PHE A 250 -12.08 0.04 -2.95
N ALA A 251 -11.00 -0.53 -3.44
CA ALA A 251 -9.66 -0.08 -3.12
C ALA A 251 -8.69 -0.35 -4.27
N VAL A 252 -7.61 0.43 -4.35
CA VAL A 252 -6.57 0.28 -5.37
C VAL A 252 -5.18 0.33 -4.73
N TRP A 253 -4.20 -0.39 -5.29
CA TRP A 253 -2.82 -0.38 -4.79
C TRP A 253 -1.81 -0.57 -5.90
N CYS A 254 -0.57 -0.11 -5.67
CA CYS A 254 0.57 -0.46 -6.49
C CYS A 254 1.33 -1.64 -5.89
N SER A 255 1.95 -2.47 -6.73
CA SER A 255 2.67 -3.66 -6.28
C SER A 255 4.18 -3.44 -6.12
N TYR A 256 4.73 -2.30 -6.55
CA TYR A 256 6.18 -2.05 -6.53
C TYR A 256 6.74 -1.54 -5.20
N LYS A 257 5.88 -1.11 -4.25
CA LYS A 257 6.31 -0.66 -2.92
C LYS A 257 6.50 -1.86 -1.98
N TYR A 258 5.66 -1.99 -0.96
CA TYR A 258 5.77 -3.05 0.04
C TYR A 258 5.58 -4.47 -0.51
N LEU A 259 4.91 -4.61 -1.67
CA LEU A 259 4.77 -5.90 -2.35
C LEU A 259 5.97 -6.29 -3.23
N ASN A 260 7.04 -5.50 -3.28
CA ASN A 260 8.37 -5.84 -3.86
C ASN A 260 8.34 -6.40 -5.29
N SER A 261 7.39 -5.97 -6.12
CA SER A 261 7.14 -6.61 -7.43
C SER A 261 7.89 -5.96 -8.61
N GLY A 262 8.82 -5.04 -8.31
CA GLY A 262 9.67 -4.38 -9.30
C GLY A 262 9.15 -3.02 -9.77
N PRO A 263 10.04 -2.19 -10.35
CA PRO A 263 9.71 -0.83 -10.75
C PRO A 263 8.61 -0.83 -11.82
N GLY A 264 7.55 -0.02 -11.57
CA GLY A 264 6.42 0.12 -12.49
C GLY A 264 5.54 -1.13 -12.65
N SER A 265 5.65 -2.09 -11.75
CA SER A 265 4.82 -3.30 -11.80
C SER A 265 3.33 -3.02 -11.78
N LEU A 266 2.57 -3.95 -12.34
CA LEU A 266 1.12 -3.90 -12.41
C LEU A 266 0.50 -3.67 -11.02
N ALA A 267 -0.62 -2.98 -11.00
CA ALA A 267 -1.38 -2.68 -9.78
C ALA A 267 -2.45 -3.74 -9.49
N GLY A 268 -3.12 -3.61 -8.36
CA GLY A 268 -4.31 -4.37 -8.03
C GLY A 268 -5.49 -3.47 -7.71
N ALA A 269 -6.67 -4.05 -7.78
CA ALA A 269 -7.92 -3.43 -7.35
C ALA A 269 -8.76 -4.43 -6.57
N PHE A 270 -9.51 -3.90 -5.60
CA PHE A 270 -10.55 -4.59 -4.84
C PHE A 270 -11.87 -3.94 -5.16
N ILE A 271 -12.88 -4.74 -5.49
CA ILE A 271 -14.27 -4.33 -5.66
C ILE A 271 -15.12 -5.28 -4.84
N HIS A 272 -15.84 -4.76 -3.84
CA HIS A 272 -16.67 -5.59 -2.97
C HIS A 272 -17.74 -6.34 -3.76
N GLU A 273 -17.98 -7.60 -3.42
CA GLU A 273 -18.92 -8.49 -4.14
C GLU A 273 -20.34 -7.93 -4.27
N LYS A 274 -20.78 -7.06 -3.34
CA LYS A 274 -22.09 -6.37 -3.42
C LYS A 274 -22.28 -5.55 -4.70
N HIS A 275 -21.16 -5.19 -5.38
CA HIS A 275 -21.17 -4.40 -6.61
C HIS A 275 -20.99 -5.23 -7.89
N HIS A 276 -20.68 -6.52 -7.80
CA HIS A 276 -20.35 -7.34 -8.97
C HIS A 276 -21.49 -7.44 -9.97
N LYS A 277 -22.75 -7.52 -9.47
CA LYS A 277 -23.96 -7.63 -10.28
C LYS A 277 -24.70 -6.29 -10.47
N SER A 278 -24.07 -5.18 -10.05
CA SER A 278 -24.69 -3.87 -10.17
C SER A 278 -24.61 -3.35 -11.60
N SER A 279 -25.53 -2.43 -11.93
CA SER A 279 -25.52 -1.67 -13.19
C SER A 279 -24.59 -0.47 -13.17
N LEU A 280 -23.60 -0.44 -12.28
CA LEU A 280 -22.61 0.65 -12.22
C LEU A 280 -21.90 0.78 -13.57
N PRO A 281 -21.78 1.99 -14.10
CA PRO A 281 -21.06 2.20 -15.35
C PRO A 281 -19.59 1.86 -15.18
N ARG A 282 -18.98 1.34 -16.25
CA ARG A 282 -17.56 1.05 -16.31
C ARG A 282 -17.03 1.30 -17.72
N PHE A 283 -15.76 1.65 -17.83
CA PHE A 283 -15.12 1.64 -19.13
C PHE A 283 -14.81 0.19 -19.49
N ALA A 284 -15.62 -0.35 -20.41
CA ALA A 284 -15.55 -1.73 -20.80
C ALA A 284 -14.31 -2.04 -21.64
N GLY A 285 -13.85 -3.27 -21.56
CA GLY A 285 -12.79 -3.79 -22.39
C GLY A 285 -12.94 -5.29 -22.57
N TRP A 286 -12.31 -5.82 -23.62
CA TRP A 286 -12.51 -7.20 -24.04
C TRP A 286 -12.17 -8.22 -22.94
N TRP A 287 -11.17 -7.92 -22.09
CA TRP A 287 -10.74 -8.86 -21.04
C TRP A 287 -11.73 -8.96 -19.88
N GLY A 288 -12.48 -7.91 -19.62
CA GLY A 288 -13.57 -7.90 -18.63
C GLY A 288 -14.88 -8.57 -19.11
N HIS A 289 -14.95 -8.94 -20.41
CA HIS A 289 -16.11 -9.61 -20.97
C HIS A 289 -16.18 -11.07 -20.54
N ASN A 290 -17.38 -11.63 -20.48
CA ASN A 290 -17.67 -13.03 -20.15
C ASN A 290 -16.75 -14.00 -20.89
N LYS A 291 -16.06 -14.87 -20.12
CA LYS A 291 -15.03 -15.80 -20.63
C LYS A 291 -15.58 -16.85 -21.61
N GLU A 292 -16.85 -17.23 -21.45
CA GLU A 292 -17.47 -18.32 -22.27
C GLU A 292 -17.81 -17.87 -23.69
N ASN A 293 -18.01 -16.57 -23.89
CA ASN A 293 -18.44 -16.05 -25.17
C ASN A 293 -17.54 -14.96 -25.77
N ARG A 294 -16.49 -14.50 -25.06
CA ARG A 294 -15.62 -13.43 -25.57
C ARG A 294 -14.99 -13.69 -26.93
N PHE A 295 -14.68 -14.94 -27.24
CA PHE A 295 -14.14 -15.35 -28.55
C PHE A 295 -15.18 -15.49 -29.65
N LYS A 296 -16.47 -15.36 -29.32
CA LYS A 296 -17.55 -15.23 -30.30
C LYS A 296 -17.69 -13.81 -30.82
N MET A 297 -16.90 -12.87 -30.27
CA MET A 297 -16.84 -11.44 -30.64
C MET A 297 -18.22 -10.77 -30.66
N PRO A 298 -19.02 -10.87 -29.56
CA PRO A 298 -20.31 -10.22 -29.52
C PRO A 298 -20.20 -8.69 -29.48
N ASP A 299 -21.20 -7.98 -30.03
CA ASP A 299 -21.26 -6.53 -30.01
C ASP A 299 -21.61 -5.96 -28.62
N GLU A 300 -22.36 -6.73 -27.81
CA GLU A 300 -22.80 -6.32 -26.50
C GLU A 300 -21.80 -6.77 -25.41
N PHE A 301 -21.45 -5.85 -24.50
CA PHE A 301 -20.58 -6.15 -23.39
C PHE A 301 -21.33 -6.84 -22.25
N GLU A 302 -20.96 -8.08 -21.98
CA GLU A 302 -21.42 -8.86 -20.83
C GLU A 302 -20.28 -9.00 -19.81
N PRO A 303 -20.28 -8.23 -18.70
CA PRO A 303 -19.15 -8.23 -17.76
C PRO A 303 -19.07 -9.55 -16.97
N ILE A 304 -17.85 -10.01 -16.71
CA ILE A 304 -17.60 -11.02 -15.69
C ILE A 304 -18.15 -10.50 -14.36
N GLN A 305 -18.91 -11.34 -13.65
CA GLN A 305 -19.57 -10.95 -12.39
C GLN A 305 -18.67 -11.14 -11.16
N THR A 306 -17.44 -10.61 -11.27
CA THR A 306 -16.43 -10.51 -10.23
C THR A 306 -15.65 -9.21 -10.45
N ALA A 307 -14.64 -8.92 -9.64
CA ALA A 307 -13.72 -7.79 -9.87
C ALA A 307 -13.06 -7.83 -11.27
N GLU A 308 -12.93 -9.00 -11.88
CA GLU A 308 -12.41 -9.15 -13.24
C GLU A 308 -13.23 -8.40 -14.30
N GLY A 309 -14.53 -8.16 -14.07
CA GLY A 309 -15.39 -7.41 -14.96
C GLY A 309 -14.99 -5.94 -15.16
N TRP A 310 -14.00 -5.44 -14.39
CA TRP A 310 -13.39 -4.11 -14.57
C TRP A 310 -12.11 -4.13 -15.39
N GLN A 311 -11.61 -5.30 -15.80
CA GLN A 311 -10.45 -5.40 -16.69
C GLN A 311 -10.78 -4.87 -18.09
N GLN A 312 -9.78 -4.30 -18.75
CA GLN A 312 -9.92 -3.75 -20.11
C GLN A 312 -9.18 -4.59 -21.13
N SER A 313 -7.87 -4.72 -20.99
CA SER A 313 -7.00 -5.43 -21.93
C SER A 313 -6.39 -6.68 -21.32
N ASN A 314 -5.76 -7.48 -22.16
CA ASN A 314 -4.94 -8.61 -21.74
C ASN A 314 -3.94 -8.16 -20.68
N PRO A 315 -3.76 -8.92 -19.60
CA PRO A 315 -2.80 -8.58 -18.57
C PRO A 315 -1.36 -8.77 -19.06
N PRO A 316 -0.40 -7.90 -18.65
CA PRO A 316 1.00 -7.99 -19.05
C PRO A 316 1.71 -9.12 -18.30
N ILE A 317 1.92 -10.24 -18.95
CA ILE A 317 2.42 -11.52 -18.37
C ILE A 317 3.73 -11.35 -17.59
N LEU A 318 4.73 -10.67 -18.17
CA LEU A 318 6.04 -10.51 -17.51
C LEU A 318 5.93 -9.70 -16.20
N SER A 319 5.06 -8.68 -16.16
CA SER A 319 4.80 -7.96 -14.92
C SER A 319 4.09 -8.83 -13.87
N LEU A 320 3.12 -9.64 -14.30
CA LEU A 320 2.42 -10.59 -13.42
C LEU A 320 3.35 -11.67 -12.87
N ALA A 321 4.31 -12.16 -13.67
CA ALA A 321 5.32 -13.12 -13.22
C ALA A 321 6.18 -12.56 -12.08
N ALA A 322 6.60 -11.29 -12.19
CA ALA A 322 7.35 -10.61 -11.14
C ALA A 322 6.52 -10.44 -9.85
N ILE A 323 5.23 -10.08 -9.98
CA ILE A 323 4.31 -9.97 -8.83
C ILE A 323 4.13 -11.35 -8.19
N ARG A 324 3.90 -12.39 -8.97
CA ARG A 324 3.71 -13.77 -8.50
C ARG A 324 4.92 -14.27 -7.71
N ALA A 325 6.14 -13.94 -8.18
CA ALA A 325 7.37 -14.27 -7.46
C ALA A 325 7.43 -13.61 -6.08
N SER A 326 7.03 -12.36 -5.97
CA SER A 326 6.98 -11.68 -4.66
C SER A 326 5.87 -12.21 -3.77
N LEU A 327 4.66 -12.38 -4.30
CA LEU A 327 3.51 -12.87 -3.54
C LEU A 327 3.75 -14.26 -2.97
N SER A 328 4.55 -15.12 -3.63
CA SER A 328 4.91 -16.43 -3.07
C SER A 328 5.61 -16.33 -1.71
N ILE A 329 6.38 -15.27 -1.46
CA ILE A 329 7.02 -15.01 -0.16
C ILE A 329 5.97 -14.61 0.89
N PHE A 330 5.01 -13.77 0.50
CA PHE A 330 3.90 -13.39 1.39
C PHE A 330 3.01 -14.58 1.75
N ASP A 331 2.76 -15.48 0.80
CA ASP A 331 1.97 -16.70 1.04
C ASP A 331 2.65 -17.66 2.03
N GLU A 332 3.99 -17.73 2.02
CA GLU A 332 4.77 -18.54 2.95
C GLU A 332 4.74 -17.98 4.39
N ILE A 333 4.78 -16.66 4.53
CA ILE A 333 4.93 -15.99 5.84
C ILE A 333 3.58 -15.62 6.44
N GLY A 334 2.69 -15.08 5.64
CA GLY A 334 1.42 -14.47 6.07
C GLY A 334 1.58 -13.06 6.68
N MET A 335 0.53 -12.25 6.53
CA MET A 335 0.54 -10.85 6.99
C MET A 335 0.65 -10.70 8.51
N ASP A 336 0.11 -11.63 9.30
CA ASP A 336 0.15 -11.54 10.78
C ASP A 336 1.59 -11.59 11.33
N ALA A 337 2.44 -12.45 10.77
CA ALA A 337 3.84 -12.55 11.17
C ALA A 337 4.62 -11.28 10.75
N LEU A 338 4.37 -10.77 9.54
CA LEU A 338 4.99 -9.54 9.04
C LEU A 338 4.62 -8.33 9.89
N VAL A 339 3.34 -8.15 10.20
CA VAL A 339 2.85 -7.06 11.06
C VAL A 339 3.42 -7.16 12.47
N THR A 340 3.52 -8.37 13.01
CA THR A 340 4.12 -8.60 14.34
C THR A 340 5.58 -8.17 14.38
N LYS A 341 6.40 -8.56 13.38
CA LYS A 341 7.80 -8.12 13.29
C LYS A 341 7.89 -6.62 13.05
N SER A 342 7.09 -6.07 12.14
CA SER A 342 7.04 -4.63 11.85
C SER A 342 6.80 -3.81 13.11
N LYS A 343 5.81 -4.18 13.94
CA LYS A 343 5.51 -3.52 15.20
C LYS A 343 6.72 -3.54 16.15
N LYS A 344 7.32 -4.70 16.37
CA LYS A 344 8.50 -4.84 17.25
C LYS A 344 9.68 -3.99 16.77
N MET A 345 9.96 -3.97 15.45
CA MET A 345 11.04 -3.20 14.87
C MET A 345 10.80 -1.69 15.00
N THR A 346 9.58 -1.22 14.71
CA THR A 346 9.23 0.19 14.82
C THR A 346 9.16 0.67 16.26
N ASP A 347 8.71 -0.16 17.20
CA ASP A 347 8.72 0.16 18.63
C ASP A 347 10.15 0.31 19.15
N TYR A 348 11.08 -0.58 18.76
CA TYR A 348 12.50 -0.46 19.07
C TYR A 348 13.10 0.81 18.46
N LEU A 349 12.81 1.10 17.20
CA LEU A 349 13.25 2.31 16.50
C LEU A 349 12.77 3.58 17.21
N ILE A 350 11.50 3.68 17.53
CA ILE A 350 10.91 4.82 18.22
C ILE A 350 11.57 5.01 19.59
N TRP A 351 11.79 3.92 20.32
CA TRP A 351 12.49 3.97 21.60
C TRP A 351 13.93 4.50 21.44
N LEU A 352 14.69 4.02 20.46
CA LEU A 352 16.03 4.51 20.14
C LEU A 352 16.03 6.00 19.83
N LEU A 353 15.12 6.45 18.94
CA LEU A 353 15.01 7.86 18.55
C LEU A 353 14.71 8.76 19.75
N LYS A 354 13.88 8.33 20.71
CA LYS A 354 13.59 9.06 21.94
C LYS A 354 14.79 9.17 22.90
N THR A 355 15.83 8.35 22.72
CA THR A 355 17.06 8.45 23.53
C THR A 355 18.06 9.48 22.99
N ILE A 356 17.85 10.01 21.80
CA ILE A 356 18.70 11.08 21.23
C ILE A 356 18.48 12.34 22.04
N LYS A 357 19.58 12.88 22.56
CA LYS A 357 19.54 14.08 23.40
C LYS A 357 19.48 15.36 22.56
N THR A 358 18.36 15.61 21.92
CA THR A 358 18.11 16.80 21.11
C THR A 358 16.63 17.18 21.13
N ASN A 359 16.32 18.46 21.00
CA ASN A 359 14.97 18.97 20.80
C ASN A 359 14.61 19.13 19.31
N LYS A 360 15.53 18.76 18.42
CA LYS A 360 15.33 18.91 16.97
C LYS A 360 14.52 17.78 16.36
N VAL A 361 14.53 16.59 16.96
CA VAL A 361 13.83 15.41 16.42
C VAL A 361 12.41 15.34 16.96
N ASN A 362 11.45 15.28 16.05
CA ASN A 362 10.05 15.02 16.35
C ASN A 362 9.54 13.85 15.48
N ILE A 363 8.94 12.84 16.10
CA ILE A 363 8.33 11.72 15.38
C ILE A 363 6.88 12.10 15.10
N ILE A 364 6.56 12.37 13.84
CA ILE A 364 5.19 12.75 13.41
C ILE A 364 4.29 11.56 13.11
N THR A 365 4.86 10.36 13.06
CA THR A 365 4.08 9.11 12.90
C THR A 365 3.33 8.80 14.17
N PRO A 366 2.00 8.56 14.11
CA PRO A 366 1.19 8.24 15.27
C PRO A 366 1.42 6.80 15.78
N LYS A 367 0.65 6.44 16.81
CA LYS A 367 0.71 5.09 17.39
C LYS A 367 0.22 4.02 16.42
N GLU A 368 -0.91 4.28 15.76
CA GLU A 368 -1.48 3.37 14.74
C GLU A 368 -0.76 3.60 13.41
N LYS A 369 0.11 2.65 13.06
CA LYS A 369 1.06 2.75 11.94
C LYS A 369 1.42 1.39 11.36
N GLY A 370 1.95 1.40 10.15
CA GLY A 370 2.71 0.28 9.58
C GLY A 370 4.19 0.37 9.93
N CYS A 371 5.06 -0.04 9.02
CA CYS A 371 6.51 0.00 9.25
C CYS A 371 7.14 1.39 8.99
N GLN A 372 6.43 2.33 8.35
CA GLN A 372 6.97 3.67 8.11
C GLN A 372 7.03 4.49 9.38
N ILE A 373 8.17 5.14 9.61
CA ILE A 373 8.37 6.17 10.63
C ILE A 373 8.83 7.45 9.93
N SER A 374 8.10 8.53 10.17
CA SER A 374 8.38 9.88 9.66
C SER A 374 8.99 10.73 10.76
N ILE A 375 10.20 11.19 10.53
CA ILE A 375 11.03 11.90 11.49
C ILE A 375 11.19 13.34 11.00
N GLN A 376 10.51 14.26 11.65
CA GLN A 376 10.74 15.68 11.41
C GLN A 376 12.02 16.11 12.12
N VAL A 377 12.92 16.78 11.42
CA VAL A 377 14.16 17.33 11.97
C VAL A 377 14.07 18.86 11.89
N LYS A 378 13.60 19.47 12.98
CA LYS A 378 13.32 20.91 13.06
C LYS A 378 14.51 21.75 12.63
N ASN A 379 14.27 22.75 11.78
CA ASN A 379 15.28 23.65 11.21
C ASN A 379 16.40 22.93 10.45
N ALA A 380 16.20 21.67 10.05
CA ALA A 380 17.13 20.98 9.17
C ALA A 380 16.86 21.37 7.71
N ASP A 381 17.95 21.46 6.96
CA ASP A 381 17.89 21.43 5.51
C ASP A 381 18.24 20.03 4.98
N LYS A 382 18.10 19.84 3.70
CA LYS A 382 18.40 18.57 3.02
C LYS A 382 19.86 18.08 3.19
N LYS A 383 20.76 18.90 3.82
CA LYS A 383 22.16 18.50 4.06
C LYS A 383 22.26 17.34 5.02
N ILE A 384 21.41 17.29 6.09
CA ILE A 384 21.39 16.17 7.03
C ILE A 384 21.06 14.87 6.30
N PHE A 385 20.06 14.91 5.43
CA PHE A 385 19.68 13.77 4.60
C PHE A 385 20.83 13.30 3.69
N LYS A 386 21.53 14.25 3.05
CA LYS A 386 22.72 13.92 2.23
C LYS A 386 23.83 13.28 3.05
N ILE A 387 24.02 13.68 4.30
CA ILE A 387 25.04 13.09 5.18
C ILE A 387 24.69 11.66 5.55
N ILE A 388 23.45 11.38 5.96
CA ILE A 388 23.06 9.99 6.28
C ILE A 388 23.13 9.09 5.04
N THR A 389 22.79 9.61 3.86
CA THR A 389 22.90 8.88 2.59
C THR A 389 24.36 8.52 2.30
N LYS A 390 25.30 9.46 2.47
CA LYS A 390 26.76 9.19 2.32
C LYS A 390 27.29 8.16 3.31
N LYS A 391 26.62 7.99 4.45
CA LYS A 391 26.94 6.97 5.46
C LYS A 391 26.25 5.64 5.21
N GLY A 392 25.66 5.44 4.02
CA GLY A 392 25.11 4.16 3.58
C GLY A 392 23.63 3.95 3.93
N VAL A 393 22.88 4.99 4.29
CA VAL A 393 21.43 4.89 4.54
C VAL A 393 20.65 5.29 3.28
N ILE A 394 19.80 4.41 2.78
CA ILE A 394 18.82 4.71 1.74
C ILE A 394 17.47 4.96 2.42
N ALA A 395 17.00 6.20 2.37
CA ALA A 395 15.75 6.68 2.96
C ALA A 395 15.08 7.68 1.99
N ASP A 396 14.01 8.32 2.42
CA ASP A 396 13.25 9.28 1.62
C ASP A 396 13.18 10.63 2.35
N TRP A 397 13.39 11.72 1.60
CA TRP A 397 13.25 13.09 2.11
C TRP A 397 11.95 13.71 1.63
N ARG A 398 11.21 14.31 2.54
CA ARG A 398 10.03 15.12 2.22
C ARG A 398 10.22 16.53 2.75
N GLU A 399 10.00 17.48 1.85
CA GLU A 399 10.03 18.89 2.22
C GLU A 399 8.94 19.20 3.27
N PRO A 400 9.18 20.14 4.19
CA PRO A 400 10.42 20.93 4.27
C PRO A 400 11.56 20.24 5.04
N ASP A 401 11.28 19.30 5.96
CA ASP A 401 12.23 18.85 6.97
C ASP A 401 11.98 17.41 7.48
N VAL A 402 11.32 16.55 6.70
CA VAL A 402 10.96 15.19 7.12
C VAL A 402 11.81 14.12 6.43
N ILE A 403 12.42 13.24 7.22
CA ILE A 403 13.03 11.99 6.77
C ILE A 403 12.03 10.88 7.01
N ARG A 404 11.62 10.18 5.93
CA ARG A 404 10.80 8.98 6.04
C ARG A 404 11.69 7.75 5.92
N ILE A 405 11.48 6.82 6.82
CA ILE A 405 12.13 5.51 6.83
C ILE A 405 11.08 4.42 7.00
N ALA A 406 11.30 3.30 6.35
CA ALA A 406 10.42 2.15 6.43
C ALA A 406 11.26 0.88 6.62
N PRO A 407 11.50 0.45 7.87
CA PRO A 407 12.13 -0.83 8.15
C PRO A 407 11.15 -1.98 7.82
N VAL A 408 11.25 -2.48 6.58
CA VAL A 408 10.36 -3.53 6.06
C VAL A 408 10.71 -4.88 6.69
N PRO A 409 9.74 -5.59 7.28
CA PRO A 409 9.99 -6.83 8.03
C PRO A 409 10.56 -7.97 7.18
N LEU A 410 10.38 -7.95 5.86
CA LEU A 410 10.89 -8.97 4.96
C LEU A 410 12.42 -8.99 4.86
N TYR A 411 13.07 -7.82 4.86
CA TYR A 411 14.49 -7.73 4.58
C TYR A 411 15.30 -6.84 5.52
N ASN A 412 14.66 -6.03 6.39
CA ASN A 412 15.37 -5.27 7.40
C ASN A 412 15.56 -6.07 8.69
N SER A 413 16.68 -5.81 9.34
CA SER A 413 17.06 -6.37 10.64
C SER A 413 16.98 -5.32 11.75
N TYR A 414 16.96 -5.76 13.01
CA TYR A 414 17.10 -4.87 14.16
C TYR A 414 18.48 -4.19 14.19
N THR A 415 19.48 -4.87 13.64
CA THR A 415 20.82 -4.30 13.43
C THR A 415 20.80 -3.14 12.44
N ASP A 416 20.00 -3.20 11.34
CA ASP A 416 19.80 -2.07 10.42
C ASP A 416 19.17 -0.88 11.15
N VAL A 417 18.16 -1.13 11.96
CA VAL A 417 17.48 -0.11 12.78
C VAL A 417 18.45 0.57 13.75
N TYR A 418 19.28 -0.23 14.45
CA TYR A 418 20.28 0.29 15.36
C TYR A 418 21.37 1.10 14.64
N LYS A 419 21.88 0.61 13.52
CA LYS A 419 22.88 1.33 12.71
C LYS A 419 22.33 2.66 12.20
N PHE A 420 21.09 2.68 11.72
CA PHE A 420 20.42 3.93 11.31
C PHE A 420 20.36 4.92 12.48
N TYR A 421 19.90 4.47 13.66
CA TYR A 421 19.88 5.30 14.86
C TYR A 421 21.24 5.90 15.17
N LYS A 422 22.32 5.10 15.17
CA LYS A 422 23.69 5.56 15.44
C LYS A 422 24.16 6.61 14.43
N ILE A 423 23.84 6.42 13.16
CA ILE A 423 24.17 7.37 12.10
C ILE A 423 23.40 8.68 12.31
N LEU A 424 22.12 8.62 12.59
CA LEU A 424 21.29 9.82 12.82
C LEU A 424 21.75 10.58 14.07
N ASP A 425 21.98 9.89 15.20
CA ASP A 425 22.48 10.46 16.45
C ASP A 425 23.84 11.19 16.28
N SER A 426 24.69 10.66 15.37
CA SER A 426 26.02 11.24 15.11
C SER A 426 26.01 12.52 14.26
N VAL A 427 24.87 12.90 13.68
CA VAL A 427 24.75 14.04 12.76
C VAL A 427 23.77 15.12 13.23
N LEU A 428 23.07 14.86 14.35
CA LEU A 428 22.18 15.78 15.05
C LEU A 428 22.90 16.59 16.13
#